data_bc8daacf166ef2cc759544b6a1889bd4
#
_entry.id   bc8daacf166ef2cc759544b6a1889bd4
#
_cell.length_a   1.000
_cell.length_b   1.000
_cell.length_c   1.000
_cell.angle_alpha   90.00
_cell.angle_beta   90.00
_cell.angle_gamma   90.00
#
_symmetry.space_group_name_H-M   'P 1'
#
loop_
_entity.id
_entity.type
_entity.pdbx_description
1 polymer ?
#
loop_
_entity_poly.entity_id
_entity_poly.type
_entity_poly.pdbx_seq_one_letter_code
_entity_poly.pdbx_strand_id
1 'polypeptide(L)'
;MAYVLSVGTSIPKYHVSQETTADFARGMFADSFKDIDRLLKAFQNGEIESRQFVRPIEWYKTARGFSEKNRLYTEETVKHSADAALDCLTNPDCLTNPFPYEKVDAIFFISSTGLSTPSIEAKVMNQLPFSAKTKRIPIWGLGCAGGAAGLSRAYEYCRAYPEAYVLVIAAELCSLTFQPNDKSKSNLIGTSLFADGIAAVLIGGEKANRNDVKQPLLPRIFATQSVMMPDAEDVMGWEFTDSGFQVIFSRDIPTLVSQWLKDNVDEFLFEYGVSPHDIKTFLAHPGGKKVIDAYLTSLSMDTGQLAASRKVLQKHGNMSSATIFHVIKEQLLHGRQKENEKGLIGALGPGFSSELLLFSWEKGAS
;
A
#
# COMPACT_ATOMS: atom_id res chain seq x y z
N MET A 1 -22.01 4.43 -3.68
CA MET A 1 -20.95 3.75 -4.42
C MET A 1 -19.80 4.73 -4.69
N ALA A 2 -18.60 4.22 -5.03
CA ALA A 2 -17.46 5.10 -5.35
C ALA A 2 -16.61 4.45 -6.45
N TYR A 3 -15.99 5.26 -7.30
CA TYR A 3 -15.19 4.81 -8.43
C TYR A 3 -13.73 5.19 -8.27
N VAL A 4 -12.82 4.29 -8.61
CA VAL A 4 -11.39 4.61 -8.76
C VAL A 4 -11.22 5.27 -10.13
N LEU A 5 -10.91 6.57 -10.15
CA LEU A 5 -10.86 7.35 -11.40
C LEU A 5 -9.45 7.43 -11.98
N SER A 6 -8.45 7.58 -11.13
CA SER A 6 -7.05 7.72 -11.53
C SER A 6 -6.12 7.24 -10.42
N VAL A 7 -4.92 6.82 -10.81
CA VAL A 7 -3.85 6.44 -9.89
C VAL A 7 -2.53 7.05 -10.35
N GLY A 8 -1.87 7.76 -9.44
CA GLY A 8 -0.52 8.31 -9.64
C GLY A 8 0.49 7.69 -8.68
N THR A 9 1.75 7.71 -9.04
CA THR A 9 2.84 7.14 -8.23
C THR A 9 4.07 8.03 -8.25
N SER A 10 4.81 8.05 -7.14
CA SER A 10 6.14 8.63 -7.09
C SER A 10 7.10 7.63 -6.48
N ILE A 11 8.18 7.34 -7.20
CA ILE A 11 9.14 6.31 -6.82
C ILE A 11 10.45 7.00 -6.45
N PRO A 12 11.03 6.71 -5.27
CA PRO A 12 12.31 7.26 -4.86
C PRO A 12 13.46 6.89 -5.80
N LYS A 13 14.49 7.74 -5.79
CA LYS A 13 15.55 7.76 -6.80
C LYS A 13 16.46 6.53 -6.81
N TYR A 14 16.75 5.94 -5.64
CA TYR A 14 17.80 4.92 -5.53
C TYR A 14 17.21 3.52 -5.76
N HIS A 15 17.43 3.01 -6.94
CA HIS A 15 17.07 1.65 -7.31
C HIS A 15 18.14 0.66 -6.82
N VAL A 16 17.72 -0.34 -6.05
CA VAL A 16 18.60 -1.33 -5.42
C VAL A 16 18.12 -2.75 -5.77
N SER A 17 19.01 -3.55 -6.35
CA SER A 17 18.70 -4.95 -6.65
C SER A 17 18.55 -5.77 -5.35
N GLN A 18 17.82 -6.87 -5.43
CA GLN A 18 17.69 -7.80 -4.30
C GLN A 18 19.05 -8.42 -3.93
N GLU A 19 19.92 -8.66 -4.89
CA GLU A 19 21.29 -9.15 -4.66
C GLU A 19 22.11 -8.14 -3.84
N THR A 20 22.13 -6.85 -4.27
CA THR A 20 22.81 -5.78 -3.52
C THR A 20 22.30 -5.67 -2.09
N THR A 21 20.98 -5.88 -1.88
CA THR A 21 20.40 -5.84 -0.53
C THR A 21 20.76 -7.09 0.27
N ALA A 22 20.88 -8.24 -0.35
CA ALA A 22 21.35 -9.47 0.32
C ALA A 22 22.81 -9.32 0.77
N ASP A 23 23.67 -8.73 -0.05
CA ASP A 23 25.06 -8.45 0.31
C ASP A 23 25.18 -7.42 1.45
N PHE A 24 24.34 -6.37 1.39
CA PHE A 24 24.23 -5.42 2.51
C PHE A 24 23.80 -6.15 3.80
N ALA A 25 22.77 -6.98 3.73
CA ALA A 25 22.29 -7.75 4.90
C ALA A 25 23.37 -8.72 5.42
N ARG A 26 24.10 -9.39 4.52
CA ARG A 26 25.24 -10.22 4.93
C ARG A 26 26.25 -9.43 5.74
N GLY A 27 26.68 -8.26 5.27
CA GLY A 27 27.64 -7.40 5.96
C GLY A 27 27.13 -6.90 7.31
N MET A 28 25.80 -6.67 7.43
CA MET A 28 25.19 -6.15 8.67
C MET A 28 24.90 -7.21 9.72
N PHE A 29 24.63 -8.46 9.33
CA PHE A 29 24.11 -9.49 10.23
C PHE A 29 25.01 -10.73 10.39
N ALA A 30 26.15 -10.83 9.66
CA ALA A 30 27.04 -12.01 9.70
C ALA A 30 27.52 -12.37 11.10
N ASP A 31 27.90 -11.38 11.90
CA ASP A 31 28.41 -11.61 13.27
C ASP A 31 27.31 -12.07 14.25
N SER A 32 26.04 -11.90 13.88
CA SER A 32 24.89 -12.20 14.75
C SER A 32 24.23 -13.54 14.45
N PHE A 33 24.42 -14.07 13.24
CA PHE A 33 23.81 -15.33 12.82
C PHE A 33 24.86 -16.30 12.23
N LYS A 34 25.12 -17.41 12.92
CA LYS A 34 26.03 -18.47 12.42
C LYS A 34 25.58 -19.09 11.09
N ASP A 35 24.28 -19.06 10.80
CA ASP A 35 23.66 -19.61 9.61
C ASP A 35 23.12 -18.52 8.65
N ILE A 36 23.82 -17.37 8.60
CA ILE A 36 23.41 -16.21 7.78
C ILE A 36 23.10 -16.58 6.33
N ASP A 37 23.90 -17.42 5.69
CA ASP A 37 23.68 -17.84 4.30
C ASP A 37 22.37 -18.61 4.10
N ARG A 38 21.92 -19.36 5.10
CA ARG A 38 20.61 -19.99 5.10
C ARG A 38 19.48 -18.96 5.21
N LEU A 39 19.65 -17.95 6.05
CA LEU A 39 18.68 -16.88 6.23
C LEU A 39 18.58 -15.98 4.99
N LEU A 40 19.70 -15.74 4.31
CA LEU A 40 19.74 -14.96 3.06
C LEU A 40 19.01 -15.64 1.89
N LYS A 41 18.73 -16.95 1.96
CA LYS A 41 17.83 -17.61 1.00
C LYS A 41 16.44 -16.98 0.95
N ALA A 42 16.00 -16.29 2.02
CA ALA A 42 14.76 -15.55 2.03
C ALA A 42 14.75 -14.41 0.95
N PHE A 43 15.90 -13.79 0.70
CA PHE A 43 16.05 -12.79 -0.36
C PHE A 43 15.88 -13.40 -1.76
N GLN A 44 16.48 -14.56 -1.99
CA GLN A 44 16.39 -15.25 -3.29
C GLN A 44 14.99 -15.82 -3.55
N ASN A 45 14.35 -16.36 -2.50
CA ASN A 45 13.04 -17.01 -2.59
C ASN A 45 11.87 -16.02 -2.51
N GLY A 46 12.13 -14.72 -2.28
CA GLY A 46 11.10 -13.69 -2.06
C GLY A 46 10.41 -13.19 -3.32
N GLU A 47 10.86 -13.60 -4.52
CA GLU A 47 10.40 -13.11 -5.82
C GLU A 47 10.57 -11.58 -6.03
N ILE A 48 11.30 -10.90 -5.17
CA ILE A 48 11.64 -9.49 -5.32
C ILE A 48 12.91 -9.38 -6.17
N GLU A 49 12.86 -8.61 -7.25
CA GLU A 49 14.03 -8.37 -8.10
C GLU A 49 14.75 -7.09 -7.69
N SER A 50 13.96 -6.06 -7.37
CA SER A 50 14.49 -4.75 -7.03
C SER A 50 13.56 -3.96 -6.11
N ARG A 51 14.12 -2.92 -5.52
CA ARG A 51 13.40 -1.99 -4.64
C ARG A 51 13.92 -0.57 -4.83
N GLN A 52 13.17 0.41 -4.32
CA GLN A 52 13.55 1.81 -4.36
C GLN A 52 13.70 2.33 -2.94
N PHE A 53 14.76 3.13 -2.71
CA PHE A 53 15.04 3.78 -1.43
C PHE A 53 15.25 5.29 -1.62
N VAL A 54 14.95 6.07 -0.58
CA VAL A 54 15.18 7.53 -0.60
C VAL A 54 16.65 7.91 -0.40
N ARG A 55 17.49 6.97 0.02
CA ARG A 55 18.96 7.15 0.15
C ARG A 55 19.70 5.98 -0.48
N PRO A 56 20.97 6.18 -0.88
CA PRO A 56 21.79 5.08 -1.37
C PRO A 56 22.02 4.05 -0.27
N ILE A 57 22.21 2.79 -0.64
CA ILE A 57 22.33 1.66 0.30
C ILE A 57 23.42 1.88 1.37
N GLU A 58 24.49 2.59 0.99
CA GLU A 58 25.60 2.90 1.90
C GLU A 58 25.20 3.80 3.09
N TRP A 59 24.18 4.64 2.89
CA TRP A 59 23.67 5.53 3.93
C TRP A 59 23.15 4.77 5.15
N TYR A 60 22.59 3.57 4.93
CA TYR A 60 21.99 2.75 5.98
C TYR A 60 22.99 1.95 6.82
N LYS A 61 24.28 1.94 6.43
CA LYS A 61 25.35 1.31 7.24
C LYS A 61 25.65 2.05 8.53
N THR A 62 25.33 3.34 8.60
CA THR A 62 25.61 4.19 9.76
C THR A 62 24.34 4.36 10.60
N ALA A 63 24.43 4.11 11.90
CA ALA A 63 23.33 4.37 12.83
C ALA A 63 23.03 5.87 12.88
N ARG A 64 21.73 6.21 12.81
CA ARG A 64 21.23 7.58 12.85
C ARG A 64 20.10 7.69 13.84
N GLY A 65 20.03 8.83 14.53
CA GLY A 65 18.96 9.09 15.49
C GLY A 65 17.58 9.26 14.83
N PHE A 66 16.54 9.05 15.62
CA PHE A 66 15.16 9.22 15.16
C PHE A 66 14.91 10.62 14.57
N SER A 67 15.39 11.66 15.22
CA SER A 67 15.19 13.05 14.77
C SER A 67 15.72 13.29 13.34
N GLU A 68 16.91 12.76 13.01
CA GLU A 68 17.50 12.89 11.66
C GLU A 68 16.67 12.12 10.64
N LYS A 69 16.32 10.87 10.94
CA LYS A 69 15.50 10.03 10.05
C LYS A 69 14.10 10.61 9.84
N ASN A 70 13.47 11.13 10.90
CA ASN A 70 12.12 11.71 10.81
C ASN A 70 12.09 13.08 10.09
N ARG A 71 13.16 13.89 10.20
CA ARG A 71 13.31 15.10 9.38
C ARG A 71 13.36 14.73 7.90
N LEU A 72 14.19 13.75 7.55
CA LEU A 72 14.31 13.25 6.19
C LEU A 72 12.99 12.64 5.69
N TYR A 73 12.30 11.85 6.54
CA TYR A 73 10.96 11.36 6.24
C TYR A 73 10.02 12.52 5.87
N THR A 74 9.98 13.59 6.66
CA THR A 74 9.08 14.71 6.40
C THR A 74 9.41 15.39 5.06
N GLU A 75 10.69 15.67 4.79
CA GLU A 75 11.14 16.33 3.56
C GLU A 75 10.81 15.50 2.31
N GLU A 76 11.20 14.23 2.29
CA GLU A 76 11.00 13.36 1.13
C GLU A 76 9.53 12.96 0.95
N THR A 77 8.79 12.73 2.04
CA THR A 77 7.37 12.37 1.96
C THR A 77 6.53 13.51 1.40
N VAL A 78 6.78 14.76 1.80
CA VAL A 78 6.07 15.93 1.24
C VAL A 78 6.32 16.05 -0.25
N LYS A 79 7.59 15.97 -0.68
CA LYS A 79 7.98 16.03 -2.09
C LYS A 79 7.32 14.93 -2.90
N HIS A 80 7.52 13.68 -2.51
CA HIS A 80 7.00 12.53 -3.25
C HIS A 80 5.47 12.43 -3.22
N SER A 81 4.82 12.91 -2.14
CA SER A 81 3.35 12.99 -2.08
C SER A 81 2.81 14.05 -3.05
N ALA A 82 3.49 15.19 -3.19
CA ALA A 82 3.13 16.19 -4.18
C ALA A 82 3.30 15.65 -5.61
N ASP A 83 4.42 14.95 -5.87
CA ASP A 83 4.68 14.33 -7.18
C ASP A 83 3.63 13.24 -7.50
N ALA A 84 3.26 12.38 -6.53
CA ALA A 84 2.24 11.34 -6.71
C ALA A 84 0.84 11.94 -6.94
N ALA A 85 0.49 13.01 -6.21
CA ALA A 85 -0.75 13.74 -6.42
C ALA A 85 -0.80 14.39 -7.80
N LEU A 86 0.30 15.01 -8.24
CA LEU A 86 0.43 15.56 -9.59
C LEU A 86 0.27 14.45 -10.65
N ASP A 87 1.02 13.33 -10.54
CA ASP A 87 0.89 12.19 -11.46
C ASP A 87 -0.57 11.68 -11.47
N CYS A 88 -1.23 11.56 -10.32
CA CYS A 88 -2.62 11.09 -10.24
C CYS A 88 -3.59 12.02 -10.95
N LEU A 89 -3.47 13.34 -10.75
CA LEU A 89 -4.41 14.33 -11.28
C LEU A 89 -4.12 14.73 -12.73
N THR A 90 -2.97 14.33 -13.29
CA THR A 90 -2.60 14.65 -14.68
C THR A 90 -2.27 13.41 -15.52
N ASN A 91 -2.50 12.20 -14.99
CA ASN A 91 -2.11 10.94 -15.63
C ASN A 91 -2.79 10.77 -17.00
N PRO A 92 -2.04 10.83 -18.12
CA PRO A 92 -2.61 10.75 -19.46
C PRO A 92 -3.14 9.36 -19.82
N ASP A 93 -2.81 8.33 -19.05
CA ASP A 93 -3.35 6.98 -19.23
C ASP A 93 -4.70 6.82 -18.53
N CYS A 94 -5.00 7.64 -17.52
CA CYS A 94 -6.25 7.60 -16.77
C CYS A 94 -7.23 8.71 -17.16
N LEU A 95 -6.72 9.89 -17.51
CA LEU A 95 -7.50 11.12 -17.71
C LEU A 95 -7.27 11.71 -19.11
N THR A 96 -8.32 12.26 -19.72
CA THR A 96 -8.23 13.00 -20.99
C THR A 96 -7.74 14.43 -20.79
N ASN A 97 -8.11 15.04 -19.66
CA ASN A 97 -7.66 16.37 -19.23
C ASN A 97 -7.17 16.32 -17.77
N PRO A 98 -6.22 17.19 -17.38
CA PRO A 98 -5.83 17.33 -15.99
C PRO A 98 -7.04 17.59 -15.09
N PHE A 99 -7.12 16.84 -13.98
CA PHE A 99 -8.19 17.05 -12.99
C PHE A 99 -7.88 18.30 -12.14
N PRO A 100 -8.82 19.24 -11.98
CA PRO A 100 -8.59 20.47 -11.23
C PRO A 100 -8.39 20.20 -9.72
N TYR A 101 -7.30 20.69 -9.15
CA TYR A 101 -6.99 20.52 -7.72
C TYR A 101 -8.08 21.06 -6.80
N GLU A 102 -8.70 22.18 -7.17
CA GLU A 102 -9.76 22.85 -6.41
C GLU A 102 -11.06 22.05 -6.32
N LYS A 103 -11.23 21.04 -7.18
CA LYS A 103 -12.37 20.10 -7.12
C LYS A 103 -12.16 18.94 -6.16
N VAL A 104 -10.98 18.79 -5.57
CA VAL A 104 -10.73 17.78 -4.54
C VAL A 104 -11.36 18.21 -3.22
N ASP A 105 -12.40 17.51 -2.78
CA ASP A 105 -13.15 17.83 -1.56
C ASP A 105 -12.43 17.39 -0.28
N ALA A 106 -11.68 16.29 -0.35
CA ALA A 106 -10.95 15.76 0.79
C ALA A 106 -9.64 15.07 0.36
N ILE A 107 -8.60 15.20 1.21
CA ILE A 107 -7.35 14.45 1.12
C ILE A 107 -7.27 13.52 2.32
N PHE A 108 -7.19 12.21 2.06
CA PHE A 108 -6.91 11.18 3.05
C PHE A 108 -5.44 10.82 2.91
N PHE A 109 -4.67 11.07 3.97
CA PHE A 109 -3.23 10.83 3.96
C PHE A 109 -2.87 9.68 4.87
N ILE A 110 -2.26 8.64 4.33
CA ILE A 110 -1.89 7.43 5.04
C ILE A 110 -0.37 7.33 5.12
N SER A 111 0.15 7.11 6.33
CA SER A 111 1.55 6.75 6.55
C SER A 111 1.74 6.10 7.91
N SER A 112 2.77 5.25 8.03
CA SER A 112 3.14 4.56 9.28
C SER A 112 4.66 4.56 9.51
N THR A 113 5.43 5.27 8.68
CA THR A 113 6.91 5.20 8.69
C THR A 113 7.59 6.47 9.18
N GLY A 114 6.81 7.42 9.68
CA GLY A 114 7.31 8.65 10.29
C GLY A 114 6.20 9.48 10.91
N LEU A 115 6.55 10.61 11.53
CA LEU A 115 5.64 11.49 12.25
C LEU A 115 5.79 12.93 11.78
N SER A 116 4.68 13.65 11.67
CA SER A 116 4.68 15.08 11.36
C SER A 116 3.47 15.79 11.96
N THR A 117 3.72 16.94 12.58
CA THR A 117 2.69 17.93 12.91
C THR A 117 3.20 19.33 12.53
N PRO A 118 2.50 20.13 11.67
CA PRO A 118 1.31 19.74 10.90
C PRO A 118 1.50 18.49 10.07
N SER A 119 0.40 17.79 9.80
CA SER A 119 0.38 16.56 8.99
C SER A 119 0.89 16.80 7.57
N ILE A 120 1.35 15.73 6.91
CA ILE A 120 2.02 15.83 5.60
C ILE A 120 1.11 16.45 4.54
N GLU A 121 -0.17 16.06 4.48
CA GLU A 121 -1.11 16.63 3.51
C GLU A 121 -1.28 18.15 3.65
N ALA A 122 -1.14 18.70 4.86
CA ALA A 122 -1.15 20.15 5.05
C ALA A 122 0.06 20.83 4.37
N LYS A 123 1.21 20.15 4.38
CA LYS A 123 2.43 20.64 3.71
C LYS A 123 2.33 20.47 2.20
N VAL A 124 1.70 19.39 1.71
CA VAL A 124 1.42 19.16 0.29
C VAL A 124 0.45 20.22 -0.26
N MET A 125 -0.60 20.57 0.49
CA MET A 125 -1.54 21.64 0.11
C MET A 125 -0.88 23.02 0.02
N ASN A 126 0.27 23.25 0.67
CA ASN A 126 1.04 24.47 0.49
C ASN A 126 1.91 24.48 -0.79
N GLN A 127 2.09 23.35 -1.42
CA GLN A 127 2.87 23.20 -2.68
C GLN A 127 2.00 23.10 -3.92
N LEU A 128 0.77 22.60 -3.77
CA LEU A 128 -0.17 22.36 -4.86
C LEU A 128 -1.44 23.19 -4.65
N PRO A 129 -2.09 23.66 -5.73
CA PRO A 129 -3.20 24.64 -5.66
C PRO A 129 -4.54 24.01 -5.25
N PHE A 130 -4.55 23.19 -4.19
CA PHE A 130 -5.79 22.70 -3.60
C PHE A 130 -6.62 23.86 -3.00
N SER A 131 -7.92 23.66 -2.93
CA SER A 131 -8.79 24.61 -2.23
C SER A 131 -8.44 24.69 -0.73
N ALA A 132 -8.44 25.89 -0.15
CA ALA A 132 -8.30 26.05 1.30
C ALA A 132 -9.44 25.37 2.10
N LYS A 133 -10.53 24.99 1.43
CA LYS A 133 -11.67 24.27 2.01
C LYS A 133 -11.55 22.75 1.90
N THR A 134 -10.54 22.24 1.19
CA THR A 134 -10.29 20.79 1.09
C THR A 134 -10.10 20.21 2.49
N LYS A 135 -10.90 19.20 2.83
CA LYS A 135 -10.82 18.53 4.14
C LYS A 135 -9.58 17.67 4.22
N ARG A 136 -8.96 17.60 5.40
CA ARG A 136 -7.75 16.81 5.65
C ARG A 136 -8.05 15.72 6.66
N ILE A 137 -7.74 14.48 6.30
CA ILE A 137 -7.96 13.30 7.13
C ILE A 137 -6.67 12.47 7.17
N PRO A 138 -5.76 12.74 8.14
CA PRO A 138 -4.59 11.92 8.34
C PRO A 138 -4.97 10.60 9.01
N ILE A 139 -4.45 9.48 8.48
CA ILE A 139 -4.61 8.12 9.00
C ILE A 139 -3.23 7.56 9.30
N TRP A 140 -2.99 7.22 10.56
CA TRP A 140 -1.71 6.72 11.01
C TRP A 140 -1.88 5.42 11.80
N GLY A 141 -0.87 4.52 11.74
CA GLY A 141 -0.81 3.33 12.58
C GLY A 141 -1.43 2.05 11.97
N LEU A 142 -2.00 2.11 10.75
CA LEU A 142 -2.60 0.94 10.09
C LEU A 142 -1.60 0.13 9.24
N GLY A 143 -0.34 0.57 9.14
CA GLY A 143 0.70 -0.14 8.40
C GLY A 143 0.26 -0.57 7.00
N CYS A 144 0.52 -1.82 6.66
CA CYS A 144 0.20 -2.37 5.34
C CYS A 144 -1.31 -2.38 5.00
N ALA A 145 -2.21 -2.40 6.00
CA ALA A 145 -3.65 -2.28 5.76
C ALA A 145 -4.09 -0.85 5.40
N GLY A 146 -3.25 0.15 5.70
CA GLY A 146 -3.61 1.56 5.61
C GLY A 146 -4.10 2.00 4.23
N GLY A 147 -3.53 1.48 3.14
CA GLY A 147 -3.97 1.81 1.78
C GLY A 147 -5.40 1.35 1.49
N ALA A 148 -5.72 0.10 1.81
CA ALA A 148 -7.07 -0.43 1.68
C ALA A 148 -8.05 0.29 2.64
N ALA A 149 -7.64 0.56 3.88
CA ALA A 149 -8.42 1.33 4.84
C ALA A 149 -8.73 2.74 4.32
N GLY A 150 -7.76 3.42 3.71
CA GLY A 150 -7.97 4.72 3.10
C GLY A 150 -9.01 4.71 1.99
N LEU A 151 -9.01 3.67 1.14
CA LEU A 151 -10.05 3.47 0.12
C LEU A 151 -11.41 3.18 0.74
N SER A 152 -11.48 2.36 1.81
CA SER A 152 -12.69 2.11 2.58
C SER A 152 -13.29 3.41 3.11
N ARG A 153 -12.49 4.24 3.76
CA ARG A 153 -12.94 5.55 4.31
C ARG A 153 -13.35 6.51 3.20
N ALA A 154 -12.63 6.52 2.05
CA ALA A 154 -13.01 7.33 0.89
C ALA A 154 -14.36 6.88 0.30
N TYR A 155 -14.61 5.57 0.22
CA TYR A 155 -15.91 5.03 -0.18
C TYR A 155 -17.03 5.49 0.77
N GLU A 156 -16.82 5.40 2.09
CA GLU A 156 -17.80 5.85 3.09
C GLU A 156 -18.06 7.35 3.00
N TYR A 157 -16.99 8.16 2.79
CA TYR A 157 -17.12 9.59 2.55
C TYR A 157 -17.96 9.88 1.30
N CYS A 158 -17.70 9.18 0.19
CA CYS A 158 -18.46 9.32 -1.06
C CYS A 158 -19.92 8.83 -0.93
N ARG A 159 -20.21 7.91 -0.02
CA ARG A 159 -21.61 7.55 0.29
C ARG A 159 -22.37 8.70 0.96
N ALA A 160 -21.71 9.44 1.82
CA ALA A 160 -22.28 10.63 2.46
C ALA A 160 -22.34 11.84 1.51
N TYR A 161 -21.37 11.94 0.60
CA TYR A 161 -21.22 13.03 -0.37
C TYR A 161 -21.08 12.45 -1.80
N PRO A 162 -22.21 12.09 -2.47
CA PRO A 162 -22.14 11.33 -3.73
C PRO A 162 -21.50 12.05 -4.93
N GLU A 163 -21.36 13.37 -4.88
CA GLU A 163 -20.72 14.18 -5.91
C GLU A 163 -19.24 14.45 -5.64
N ALA A 164 -18.74 14.07 -4.43
CA ALA A 164 -17.41 14.40 -3.97
C ALA A 164 -16.31 13.68 -4.71
N TYR A 165 -15.14 14.33 -4.74
CA TYR A 165 -13.85 13.75 -5.14
C TYR A 165 -12.91 13.69 -3.95
N VAL A 166 -12.35 12.51 -3.70
CA VAL A 166 -11.41 12.26 -2.60
C VAL A 166 -10.07 11.83 -3.18
N LEU A 167 -9.00 12.52 -2.80
CA LEU A 167 -7.64 12.11 -3.10
C LEU A 167 -7.08 11.32 -1.92
N VAL A 168 -6.79 10.04 -2.12
CA VAL A 168 -6.20 9.16 -1.10
C VAL A 168 -4.72 9.03 -1.40
N ILE A 169 -3.84 9.49 -0.50
CA ILE A 169 -2.39 9.43 -0.65
C ILE A 169 -1.83 8.47 0.39
N ALA A 170 -1.11 7.45 -0.04
CA ALA A 170 -0.33 6.56 0.82
C ALA A 170 1.15 6.79 0.58
N ALA A 171 1.90 7.07 1.65
CA ALA A 171 3.30 7.46 1.56
C ALA A 171 4.14 6.75 2.62
N GLU A 172 5.02 5.85 2.18
CA GLU A 172 5.82 5.03 3.07
C GLU A 172 7.30 5.05 2.68
N LEU A 173 8.13 5.42 3.63
CA LEU A 173 9.58 5.40 3.53
C LEU A 173 10.14 4.36 4.50
N CYS A 174 9.81 3.09 4.25
CA CYS A 174 10.16 1.98 5.12
C CYS A 174 11.67 1.82 5.33
N SER A 175 12.48 2.23 4.35
CA SER A 175 13.94 2.18 4.47
C SER A 175 14.45 3.02 5.64
N LEU A 176 13.78 4.13 5.97
CA LEU A 176 14.17 5.01 7.08
C LEU A 176 13.88 4.41 8.46
N THR A 177 13.06 3.35 8.53
CA THR A 177 12.81 2.64 9.80
C THR A 177 13.88 1.61 10.11
N PHE A 178 14.74 1.24 9.14
CA PHE A 178 15.83 0.29 9.36
C PHE A 178 16.73 0.69 10.51
N GLN A 179 17.07 -0.28 11.37
CA GLN A 179 17.92 -0.11 12.55
C GLN A 179 19.21 -0.95 12.40
N PRO A 180 20.37 -0.34 12.09
CA PRO A 180 21.61 -1.09 11.87
C PRO A 180 22.12 -1.81 13.14
N ASN A 181 21.70 -1.35 14.31
CA ASN A 181 22.07 -1.96 15.61
C ASN A 181 21.09 -3.05 16.06
N ASP A 182 19.90 -3.15 15.46
CA ASP A 182 18.97 -4.25 15.72
C ASP A 182 19.38 -5.49 14.92
N LYS A 183 19.83 -6.51 15.63
CA LYS A 183 20.27 -7.79 15.07
C LYS A 183 19.19 -8.89 15.13
N SER A 184 17.94 -8.50 15.30
CA SER A 184 16.81 -9.43 15.33
C SER A 184 16.54 -10.07 13.95
N LYS A 185 15.86 -11.23 13.96
CA LYS A 185 15.36 -11.84 12.73
C LYS A 185 14.28 -11.01 12.05
N SER A 186 13.49 -10.29 12.82
CA SER A 186 12.45 -9.39 12.30
C SER A 186 13.06 -8.28 11.45
N ASN A 187 14.15 -7.65 11.94
CA ASN A 187 14.86 -6.63 11.17
C ASN A 187 15.51 -7.21 9.89
N LEU A 188 16.10 -8.40 9.96
CA LEU A 188 16.64 -9.10 8.78
C LEU A 188 15.55 -9.40 7.75
N ILE A 189 14.38 -9.89 8.19
CA ILE A 189 13.23 -10.17 7.31
C ILE A 189 12.69 -8.86 6.73
N GLY A 190 12.51 -7.82 7.54
CA GLY A 190 12.12 -6.49 7.07
C GLY A 190 13.08 -5.97 6.00
N THR A 191 14.38 -6.14 6.20
CA THR A 191 15.42 -5.79 5.22
C THR A 191 15.25 -6.57 3.90
N SER A 192 14.72 -7.78 3.92
CA SER A 192 14.48 -8.56 2.71
C SER A 192 13.23 -8.17 1.92
N LEU A 193 12.28 -7.47 2.55
CA LEU A 193 10.94 -7.22 2.01
C LEU A 193 10.65 -5.75 1.75
N PHE A 194 10.95 -4.86 2.72
CA PHE A 194 10.48 -3.48 2.71
C PHE A 194 11.20 -2.59 1.68
N ALA A 195 10.42 -1.68 1.12
CA ALA A 195 10.83 -0.67 0.16
C ALA A 195 10.14 0.67 0.44
N ASP A 196 10.58 1.71 -0.24
CA ASP A 196 9.94 3.03 -0.21
C ASP A 196 9.04 3.19 -1.42
N GLY A 197 7.88 3.82 -1.22
CA GLY A 197 6.98 4.15 -2.30
C GLY A 197 5.84 5.05 -1.85
N ILE A 198 5.40 5.86 -2.77
CA ILE A 198 4.29 6.78 -2.59
C ILE A 198 3.32 6.61 -3.76
N ALA A 199 2.02 6.63 -3.46
CA ALA A 199 1.01 6.61 -4.49
C ALA A 199 -0.23 7.41 -4.05
N ALA A 200 -0.96 7.91 -5.03
CA ALA A 200 -2.20 8.63 -4.85
C ALA A 200 -3.30 8.03 -5.72
N VAL A 201 -4.51 7.98 -5.20
CA VAL A 201 -5.70 7.48 -5.90
C VAL A 201 -6.79 8.54 -5.84
N LEU A 202 -7.33 8.91 -6.99
CA LEU A 202 -8.50 9.78 -7.08
C LEU A 202 -9.76 8.91 -7.07
N ILE A 203 -10.62 9.13 -6.07
CA ILE A 203 -11.91 8.47 -5.91
C ILE A 203 -13.01 9.48 -6.20
N GLY A 204 -13.98 9.09 -7.03
CA GLY A 204 -15.20 9.86 -7.25
C GLY A 204 -16.42 9.14 -6.70
N GLY A 205 -17.33 9.91 -6.10
CA GLY A 205 -18.63 9.39 -5.66
C GLY A 205 -19.51 8.95 -6.84
N GLU A 206 -20.64 8.33 -6.52
CA GLU A 206 -21.52 7.75 -7.55
C GLU A 206 -22.05 8.77 -8.55
N LYS A 207 -22.28 10.01 -8.12
CA LYS A 207 -22.76 11.13 -8.95
C LYS A 207 -21.64 12.07 -9.42
N ALA A 208 -20.39 11.74 -9.10
CA ALA A 208 -19.24 12.51 -9.57
C ALA A 208 -19.11 12.44 -11.08
N ASN A 209 -18.76 13.55 -11.73
CA ASN A 209 -18.56 13.59 -13.17
C ASN A 209 -17.32 12.78 -13.56
N ARG A 210 -17.48 11.85 -14.51
CA ARG A 210 -16.43 10.93 -15.00
C ARG A 210 -16.11 11.12 -16.50
N ASN A 211 -16.57 12.21 -17.12
CA ASN A 211 -16.39 12.45 -18.57
C ASN A 211 -14.93 12.56 -19.00
N ASP A 212 -14.04 12.99 -18.10
CA ASP A 212 -12.61 13.10 -18.35
C ASP A 212 -11.83 11.81 -18.05
N VAL A 213 -12.50 10.72 -17.63
CA VAL A 213 -11.84 9.45 -17.40
C VAL A 213 -11.67 8.71 -18.74
N LYS A 214 -10.43 8.28 -18.99
CA LYS A 214 -10.04 7.63 -20.24
C LYS A 214 -10.20 6.12 -20.22
N GLN A 215 -10.12 5.53 -19.03
CA GLN A 215 -10.23 4.08 -18.87
C GLN A 215 -11.67 3.61 -19.18
N PRO A 216 -11.85 2.60 -20.06
CA PRO A 216 -13.17 2.12 -20.44
C PRO A 216 -13.92 1.46 -19.29
N LEU A 217 -13.18 0.84 -18.37
CA LEU A 217 -13.72 0.17 -17.19
C LEU A 217 -12.99 0.65 -15.93
N LEU A 218 -13.75 0.95 -14.89
CA LEU A 218 -13.28 1.42 -13.61
C LEU A 218 -13.70 0.47 -12.49
N PRO A 219 -12.89 0.30 -11.43
CA PRO A 219 -13.33 -0.36 -10.21
C PRO A 219 -14.40 0.51 -9.54
N ARG A 220 -15.64 0.00 -9.45
CA ARG A 220 -16.74 0.58 -8.68
C ARG A 220 -16.84 -0.15 -7.35
N ILE A 221 -16.39 0.49 -6.27
CA ILE A 221 -16.46 -0.05 -4.92
C ILE A 221 -17.90 0.01 -4.44
N PHE A 222 -18.42 -1.12 -3.93
CA PHE A 222 -19.80 -1.21 -3.45
C PHE A 222 -19.95 -1.73 -2.02
N ALA A 223 -18.89 -2.34 -1.44
CA ALA A 223 -18.89 -2.81 -0.06
C ALA A 223 -17.48 -2.75 0.54
N THR A 224 -17.39 -2.59 1.86
CA THR A 224 -16.15 -2.59 2.62
C THR A 224 -16.32 -3.30 3.97
N GLN A 225 -15.27 -3.92 4.46
CA GLN A 225 -15.23 -4.56 5.77
C GLN A 225 -13.87 -4.33 6.42
N SER A 226 -13.87 -3.95 7.70
CA SER A 226 -12.68 -3.86 8.56
C SER A 226 -12.84 -4.83 9.72
N VAL A 227 -11.89 -5.74 9.90
CA VAL A 227 -11.91 -6.71 11.02
C VAL A 227 -10.58 -6.67 11.74
N MET A 228 -10.64 -6.60 13.07
CA MET A 228 -9.48 -6.68 13.96
C MET A 228 -9.49 -8.02 14.69
N MET A 229 -8.34 -8.70 14.71
CA MET A 229 -8.13 -9.89 15.52
C MET A 229 -7.88 -9.46 16.98
N PRO A 230 -8.64 -9.95 17.95
CA PRO A 230 -8.37 -9.67 19.35
C PRO A 230 -6.99 -10.21 19.80
N ASP A 231 -6.36 -9.52 20.73
CA ASP A 231 -5.12 -9.94 21.41
C ASP A 231 -3.97 -10.35 20.44
N ALA A 232 -3.78 -9.58 19.35
CA ALA A 232 -2.84 -9.91 18.28
C ALA A 232 -1.88 -8.73 17.91
N GLU A 233 -1.57 -7.86 18.89
CA GLU A 233 -0.69 -6.71 18.71
C GLU A 233 0.77 -7.10 18.42
N ASP A 234 1.19 -8.28 18.82
CA ASP A 234 2.55 -8.83 18.63
C ASP A 234 2.77 -9.48 17.25
N VAL A 235 1.72 -9.57 16.42
CA VAL A 235 1.82 -10.21 15.10
C VAL A 235 2.58 -9.34 14.11
N MET A 236 2.29 -8.03 14.08
CA MET A 236 2.88 -7.08 13.14
C MET A 236 2.79 -5.65 13.69
N GLY A 237 3.87 -4.88 13.55
CA GLY A 237 3.83 -3.49 13.97
C GLY A 237 5.20 -2.86 14.11
N TRP A 238 5.20 -1.74 14.83
CA TRP A 238 6.39 -1.01 15.25
C TRP A 238 6.45 -0.93 16.76
N GLU A 239 7.58 -1.31 17.33
CA GLU A 239 7.98 -0.91 18.68
C GLU A 239 8.74 0.43 18.61
N PHE A 240 8.37 1.37 19.46
CA PHE A 240 9.00 2.68 19.50
C PHE A 240 10.08 2.70 20.57
N THR A 241 11.31 2.97 20.15
CA THR A 241 12.49 3.08 21.03
C THR A 241 13.18 4.42 20.83
N ASP A 242 14.18 4.74 21.63
CA ASP A 242 15.00 5.96 21.49
C ASP A 242 15.69 6.04 20.11
N SER A 243 15.95 4.90 19.47
CA SER A 243 16.52 4.83 18.12
C SER A 243 15.46 4.94 17.00
N GLY A 244 14.18 4.97 17.34
CA GLY A 244 13.05 5.06 16.43
C GLY A 244 12.22 3.78 16.32
N PHE A 245 11.74 3.48 15.14
CA PHE A 245 10.86 2.35 14.84
C PHE A 245 11.66 1.04 14.80
N GLN A 246 11.24 0.04 15.58
CA GLN A 246 11.73 -1.34 15.47
C GLN A 246 10.62 -2.24 14.94
N VAL A 247 10.92 -3.06 13.94
CA VAL A 247 9.92 -3.88 13.29
C VAL A 247 9.53 -5.09 14.15
N ILE A 248 8.22 -5.26 14.35
CA ILE A 248 7.61 -6.48 14.88
C ILE A 248 7.08 -7.29 13.70
N PHE A 249 7.48 -8.55 13.58
CA PHE A 249 7.05 -9.43 12.49
C PHE A 249 6.96 -10.88 12.98
N SER A 250 5.75 -11.41 13.11
CA SER A 250 5.53 -12.83 13.47
C SER A 250 5.80 -13.75 12.27
N ARG A 251 6.26 -14.97 12.58
CA ARG A 251 6.40 -16.05 11.58
C ARG A 251 5.06 -16.64 11.16
N ASP A 252 4.03 -16.39 11.95
CA ASP A 252 2.72 -17.05 11.83
C ASP A 252 1.79 -16.35 10.85
N ILE A 253 2.20 -15.20 10.28
CA ILE A 253 1.40 -14.44 9.31
C ILE A 253 0.84 -15.31 8.18
N PRO A 254 1.60 -16.19 7.49
CA PRO A 254 1.04 -17.07 6.47
C PRO A 254 -0.05 -18.02 7.00
N THR A 255 0.08 -18.49 8.24
CA THR A 255 -0.93 -19.33 8.91
C THR A 255 -2.19 -18.51 9.22
N LEU A 256 -2.04 -17.30 9.75
CA LEU A 256 -3.15 -16.39 10.00
C LEU A 256 -3.90 -16.04 8.71
N VAL A 257 -3.18 -15.84 7.61
CA VAL A 257 -3.81 -15.66 6.28
C VAL A 257 -4.62 -16.89 5.88
N SER A 258 -4.08 -18.08 6.07
CA SER A 258 -4.75 -19.30 5.62
C SER A 258 -5.97 -19.70 6.45
N GLN A 259 -6.08 -19.22 7.67
CA GLN A 259 -7.17 -19.55 8.61
C GLN A 259 -8.09 -18.34 8.81
N TRP A 260 -7.62 -17.34 9.53
CA TRP A 260 -8.43 -16.20 9.95
C TRP A 260 -8.90 -15.31 8.79
N LEU A 261 -8.03 -15.00 7.80
CA LEU A 261 -8.46 -14.17 6.69
C LEU A 261 -9.47 -14.89 5.80
N LYS A 262 -9.33 -16.21 5.63
CA LYS A 262 -10.29 -17.00 4.85
C LYS A 262 -11.70 -16.85 5.40
N ASP A 263 -11.86 -17.00 6.72
CA ASP A 263 -13.17 -16.87 7.37
C ASP A 263 -13.74 -15.45 7.19
N ASN A 264 -12.92 -14.40 7.32
CA ASN A 264 -13.35 -13.03 7.10
C ASN A 264 -13.79 -12.78 5.64
N VAL A 265 -13.06 -13.34 4.67
CA VAL A 265 -13.43 -13.23 3.25
C VAL A 265 -14.74 -13.98 2.97
N ASP A 266 -14.88 -15.20 3.46
CA ASP A 266 -16.08 -16.00 3.24
C ASP A 266 -17.33 -15.32 3.85
N GLU A 267 -17.22 -14.78 5.06
CA GLU A 267 -18.28 -14.02 5.73
C GLU A 267 -18.66 -12.77 4.94
N PHE A 268 -17.66 -11.98 4.53
CA PHE A 268 -17.86 -10.76 3.75
C PHE A 268 -18.52 -11.04 2.40
N LEU A 269 -18.08 -12.06 1.68
CA LEU A 269 -18.70 -12.45 0.42
C LEU A 269 -20.14 -12.91 0.62
N PHE A 270 -20.41 -13.70 1.67
CA PHE A 270 -21.74 -14.19 1.99
C PHE A 270 -22.71 -13.04 2.33
N GLU A 271 -22.28 -12.05 3.10
CA GLU A 271 -23.08 -10.87 3.46
C GLU A 271 -23.60 -10.11 2.23
N TYR A 272 -22.77 -10.05 1.18
CA TYR A 272 -23.13 -9.33 -0.07
C TYR A 272 -23.63 -10.26 -1.18
N GLY A 273 -23.90 -11.53 -0.91
CA GLY A 273 -24.40 -12.48 -1.89
C GLY A 273 -23.45 -12.73 -3.05
N VAL A 274 -22.14 -12.66 -2.82
CA VAL A 274 -21.07 -12.88 -3.80
C VAL A 274 -20.49 -14.27 -3.58
N SER A 275 -20.45 -15.09 -4.63
CA SER A 275 -19.74 -16.38 -4.56
C SER A 275 -18.23 -16.16 -4.67
N PRO A 276 -17.37 -16.93 -3.97
CA PRO A 276 -15.93 -16.91 -4.21
C PRO A 276 -15.54 -17.08 -5.68
N HIS A 277 -16.32 -17.87 -6.45
CA HIS A 277 -16.12 -18.08 -7.88
C HIS A 277 -16.43 -16.86 -8.75
N ASP A 278 -17.19 -15.87 -8.22
CA ASP A 278 -17.49 -14.62 -8.94
C ASP A 278 -16.31 -13.66 -8.91
N ILE A 279 -15.39 -13.81 -7.96
CA ILE A 279 -14.20 -12.97 -7.84
C ILE A 279 -13.21 -13.35 -8.95
N LYS A 280 -13.06 -12.46 -9.95
CA LYS A 280 -12.16 -12.65 -11.09
C LYS A 280 -10.82 -11.95 -10.91
N THR A 281 -10.77 -10.96 -10.03
CA THR A 281 -9.56 -10.16 -9.74
C THR A 281 -9.41 -10.01 -8.24
N PHE A 282 -8.25 -10.32 -7.69
CA PHE A 282 -7.92 -10.01 -6.31
C PHE A 282 -6.73 -9.04 -6.26
N LEU A 283 -7.01 -7.80 -5.99
CA LEU A 283 -6.01 -6.76 -5.75
C LEU A 283 -5.57 -6.87 -4.28
N ALA A 284 -4.64 -7.76 -4.02
CA ALA A 284 -4.15 -8.02 -2.67
C ALA A 284 -2.87 -7.24 -2.39
N HIS A 285 -2.74 -6.70 -1.18
CA HIS A 285 -1.45 -6.22 -0.71
C HIS A 285 -0.45 -7.40 -0.64
N PRO A 286 0.64 -7.38 -1.41
CA PRO A 286 1.61 -8.46 -1.43
C PRO A 286 2.63 -8.29 -0.30
N GLY A 287 2.29 -8.66 0.92
CA GLY A 287 3.19 -8.56 2.09
C GLY A 287 4.52 -9.30 1.92
N GLY A 288 4.57 -10.28 1.00
CA GLY A 288 5.69 -11.10 0.57
C GLY A 288 5.19 -12.32 -0.18
N LYS A 289 6.10 -13.06 -0.85
CA LYS A 289 5.74 -14.26 -1.63
C LYS A 289 4.88 -15.26 -0.85
N LYS A 290 5.26 -15.57 0.40
CA LYS A 290 4.52 -16.53 1.23
C LYS A 290 3.10 -16.09 1.54
N VAL A 291 2.86 -14.78 1.62
CA VAL A 291 1.52 -14.21 1.82
C VAL A 291 0.69 -14.38 0.55
N ILE A 292 1.27 -14.12 -0.63
CA ILE A 292 0.61 -14.36 -1.92
C ILE A 292 0.27 -15.85 -2.09
N ASP A 293 1.20 -16.76 -1.78
CA ASP A 293 0.98 -18.19 -1.87
C ASP A 293 -0.12 -18.66 -0.90
N ALA A 294 -0.19 -18.05 0.30
CA ALA A 294 -1.26 -18.32 1.26
C ALA A 294 -2.63 -17.84 0.75
N TYR A 295 -2.72 -16.67 0.09
CA TYR A 295 -3.97 -16.23 -0.57
C TYR A 295 -4.44 -17.22 -1.64
N LEU A 296 -3.54 -17.64 -2.54
CA LEU A 296 -3.86 -18.59 -3.60
C LEU A 296 -4.44 -19.89 -3.03
N THR A 297 -3.79 -20.42 -1.98
CA THR A 297 -4.17 -21.70 -1.39
C THR A 297 -5.45 -21.59 -0.58
N SER A 298 -5.56 -20.60 0.33
CA SER A 298 -6.65 -20.51 1.28
C SER A 298 -7.96 -20.04 0.65
N LEU A 299 -7.87 -19.15 -0.34
CA LEU A 299 -9.05 -18.62 -1.05
C LEU A 299 -9.36 -19.37 -2.34
N SER A 300 -8.64 -20.47 -2.62
CA SER A 300 -8.81 -21.30 -3.84
C SER A 300 -8.75 -20.46 -5.12
N MET A 301 -7.81 -19.53 -5.18
CA MET A 301 -7.59 -18.63 -6.31
C MET A 301 -6.52 -19.16 -7.25
N ASP A 302 -6.57 -18.77 -8.52
CA ASP A 302 -5.51 -19.02 -9.47
C ASP A 302 -4.48 -17.87 -9.53
N THR A 303 -3.33 -18.15 -10.14
CA THR A 303 -2.24 -17.17 -10.22
C THR A 303 -2.59 -15.92 -11.04
N GLY A 304 -3.54 -16.02 -11.96
CA GLY A 304 -3.99 -14.90 -12.81
C GLY A 304 -4.73 -13.84 -11.99
N GLN A 305 -5.49 -14.25 -10.97
CA GLN A 305 -6.25 -13.34 -10.12
C GLN A 305 -5.35 -12.43 -9.26
N LEU A 306 -4.11 -12.86 -8.96
CA LEU A 306 -3.12 -12.13 -8.17
C LEU A 306 -1.93 -11.63 -9.01
N ALA A 307 -2.03 -11.64 -10.34
CA ALA A 307 -0.92 -11.30 -11.23
C ALA A 307 -0.39 -9.88 -11.00
N ALA A 308 -1.27 -8.89 -10.81
CA ALA A 308 -0.87 -7.52 -10.52
C ALA A 308 -0.11 -7.40 -9.19
N SER A 309 -0.59 -8.08 -8.14
CA SER A 309 0.05 -8.09 -6.82
C SER A 309 1.47 -8.70 -6.88
N ARG A 310 1.62 -9.83 -7.57
CA ARG A 310 2.92 -10.49 -7.75
C ARG A 310 3.90 -9.64 -8.55
N LYS A 311 3.43 -9.01 -9.63
CA LYS A 311 4.24 -8.14 -10.48
C LYS A 311 4.75 -6.90 -9.72
N VAL A 312 3.90 -6.29 -8.87
CA VAL A 312 4.29 -5.14 -8.04
C VAL A 312 5.32 -5.57 -6.99
N LEU A 313 5.10 -6.71 -6.30
CA LEU A 313 6.09 -7.25 -5.36
C LEU A 313 7.45 -7.49 -6.03
N GLN A 314 7.45 -8.09 -7.21
CA GLN A 314 8.66 -8.39 -7.97
C GLN A 314 9.47 -7.13 -8.30
N LYS A 315 8.81 -6.07 -8.76
CA LYS A 315 9.45 -4.84 -9.24
C LYS A 315 9.80 -3.84 -8.14
N HIS A 316 9.02 -3.82 -7.05
CA HIS A 316 9.08 -2.75 -6.06
C HIS A 316 9.25 -3.23 -4.62
N GLY A 317 9.07 -4.53 -4.34
CA GLY A 317 9.02 -5.04 -2.97
C GLY A 317 7.75 -4.60 -2.23
N ASN A 318 7.83 -4.64 -0.90
CA ASN A 318 6.74 -4.25 -0.01
C ASN A 318 6.90 -2.78 0.41
N MET A 319 6.13 -1.88 -0.17
CA MET A 319 6.06 -0.44 0.14
C MET A 319 4.95 -0.15 1.18
N SER A 320 4.67 -1.09 2.09
CA SER A 320 3.62 -0.97 3.11
C SER A 320 2.27 -0.50 2.52
N SER A 321 1.61 0.50 3.10
CA SER A 321 0.29 1.00 2.67
C SER A 321 0.24 1.48 1.21
N ALA A 322 1.34 1.96 0.64
CA ALA A 322 1.38 2.44 -0.74
C ALA A 322 1.31 1.30 -1.77
N THR A 323 1.71 0.08 -1.40
CA THR A 323 1.80 -1.05 -2.34
C THR A 323 0.48 -1.36 -3.02
N ILE A 324 -0.64 -1.33 -2.29
CA ILE A 324 -1.95 -1.66 -2.86
C ILE A 324 -2.37 -0.69 -3.97
N PHE A 325 -1.97 0.58 -3.89
CA PHE A 325 -2.25 1.56 -4.94
C PHE A 325 -1.42 1.30 -6.21
N HIS A 326 -0.17 0.84 -6.06
CA HIS A 326 0.61 0.35 -7.18
C HIS A 326 -0.01 -0.90 -7.82
N VAL A 327 -0.60 -1.80 -7.02
CA VAL A 327 -1.33 -2.97 -7.53
C VAL A 327 -2.58 -2.54 -8.31
N ILE A 328 -3.33 -1.56 -7.80
CA ILE A 328 -4.50 -1.01 -8.50
C ILE A 328 -4.07 -0.35 -9.83
N LYS A 329 -2.98 0.43 -9.84
CA LYS A 329 -2.43 1.05 -11.06
C LYS A 329 -2.05 -0.01 -12.10
N GLU A 330 -1.32 -1.05 -11.69
CA GLU A 330 -0.91 -2.16 -12.57
C GLU A 330 -2.12 -2.86 -13.19
N GLN A 331 -3.15 -3.16 -12.40
CA GLN A 331 -4.37 -3.79 -12.90
C GLN A 331 -5.17 -2.86 -13.80
N LEU A 332 -5.34 -1.59 -13.41
CA LEU A 332 -6.13 -0.61 -14.17
C LEU A 332 -5.55 -0.38 -15.57
N LEU A 333 -4.21 -0.29 -15.68
CA LEU A 333 -3.53 0.03 -16.94
C LEU A 333 -3.20 -1.21 -17.79
N HIS A 334 -2.97 -2.36 -17.19
CA HIS A 334 -2.43 -3.55 -17.87
C HIS A 334 -3.27 -4.82 -17.67
N GLY A 335 -4.29 -4.77 -16.83
CA GLY A 335 -5.18 -5.91 -16.59
C GLY A 335 -6.11 -6.19 -17.76
N ARG A 336 -6.70 -7.39 -17.75
CA ARG A 336 -7.70 -7.83 -18.73
C ARG A 336 -9.03 -8.05 -18.00
N GLN A 337 -9.67 -6.97 -17.66
CA GLN A 337 -10.97 -6.97 -16.99
C GLN A 337 -12.12 -6.90 -18.00
N LYS A 338 -13.28 -7.45 -17.63
CA LYS A 338 -14.52 -7.34 -18.37
C LYS A 338 -15.58 -6.62 -17.55
N GLU A 339 -16.51 -5.98 -18.24
CA GLU A 339 -17.66 -5.31 -17.61
C GLU A 339 -18.44 -6.27 -16.71
N ASN A 340 -18.86 -5.81 -15.55
CA ASN A 340 -19.58 -6.55 -14.50
C ASN A 340 -18.79 -7.69 -13.81
N GLU A 341 -17.54 -7.93 -14.15
CA GLU A 341 -16.70 -8.83 -13.35
C GLU A 341 -16.47 -8.25 -11.96
N LYS A 342 -16.62 -9.11 -10.94
CA LYS A 342 -16.38 -8.73 -9.55
C LYS A 342 -14.93 -8.94 -9.17
N GLY A 343 -14.45 -8.07 -8.26
CA GLY A 343 -13.13 -8.18 -7.67
C GLY A 343 -13.14 -7.87 -6.19
N LEU A 344 -12.05 -8.28 -5.56
CA LEU A 344 -11.76 -8.04 -4.17
C LEU A 344 -10.49 -7.19 -4.06
N ILE A 345 -10.47 -6.19 -3.19
CA ILE A 345 -9.26 -5.52 -2.70
C ILE A 345 -9.04 -6.00 -1.28
N GLY A 346 -7.81 -6.33 -0.90
CA GLY A 346 -7.53 -6.80 0.45
C GLY A 346 -6.13 -6.46 0.91
N ALA A 347 -6.02 -6.07 2.19
CA ALA A 347 -4.76 -5.84 2.85
C ALA A 347 -4.83 -6.27 4.32
N LEU A 348 -3.68 -6.67 4.86
CA LEU A 348 -3.49 -7.01 6.26
C LEU A 348 -2.52 -6.01 6.90
N GLY A 349 -2.72 -5.71 8.15
CA GLY A 349 -1.88 -4.76 8.88
C GLY A 349 -1.86 -4.98 10.38
N PRO A 350 -1.16 -4.08 11.09
CA PRO A 350 -1.11 -4.08 12.54
C PRO A 350 -2.50 -4.10 13.19
N GLY A 351 -2.55 -4.82 14.38
CA GLY A 351 -3.74 -4.91 15.17
C GLY A 351 -4.04 -6.31 15.71
N PHE A 352 -3.88 -7.43 15.08
CA PHE A 352 -3.73 -7.69 13.64
C PHE A 352 -5.06 -7.43 12.94
N SER A 353 -5.06 -6.91 11.72
CA SER A 353 -6.30 -6.50 11.08
C SER A 353 -6.35 -6.83 9.58
N SER A 354 -7.57 -6.96 9.05
CA SER A 354 -7.85 -7.06 7.62
C SER A 354 -8.75 -5.92 7.15
N GLU A 355 -8.45 -5.37 5.99
CA GLU A 355 -9.29 -4.42 5.26
C GLU A 355 -9.67 -5.04 3.93
N LEU A 356 -10.96 -5.19 3.68
CA LEU A 356 -11.53 -5.81 2.49
C LEU A 356 -12.49 -4.85 1.79
N LEU A 357 -12.44 -4.80 0.46
CA LEU A 357 -13.39 -4.03 -0.34
C LEU A 357 -13.85 -4.89 -1.53
N LEU A 358 -15.14 -4.92 -1.77
CA LEU A 358 -15.73 -5.50 -2.99
C LEU A 358 -15.94 -4.42 -4.04
N PHE A 359 -15.59 -4.74 -5.28
CA PHE A 359 -15.82 -3.88 -6.42
C PHE A 359 -16.30 -4.66 -7.63
N SER A 360 -16.93 -3.97 -8.58
CA SER A 360 -17.22 -4.45 -9.93
C SER A 360 -16.53 -3.57 -10.96
N TRP A 361 -16.18 -4.15 -12.11
CA TRP A 361 -15.67 -3.39 -13.25
C TRP A 361 -16.85 -2.80 -14.02
N GLU A 362 -16.96 -1.48 -13.99
CA GLU A 362 -18.08 -0.73 -14.59
C GLU A 362 -17.57 0.28 -15.63
N LYS A 363 -18.41 0.67 -16.59
CA LYS A 363 -18.05 1.72 -17.57
C LYS A 363 -17.62 3.02 -16.89
N GLY A 364 -16.53 3.59 -17.37
CA GLY A 364 -15.97 4.84 -16.84
C GLY A 364 -16.85 6.04 -17.15
N ALA A 365 -17.22 6.22 -18.40
CA ALA A 365 -18.16 7.25 -18.84
C ALA A 365 -19.57 6.66 -19.00
N SER A 366 -20.58 7.35 -18.51
CA SER A 366 -22.01 7.07 -18.75
C SER A 366 -22.49 7.85 -19.95
#